data_5a7c2dddad82ee2c47ce0f55e665b138
#
_entry.id   5a7c2dddad82ee2c47ce0f55e665b138
#
_cell.length_a   1.000
_cell.length_b   1.000
_cell.length_c   1.000
_cell.angle_alpha   90.00
_cell.angle_beta   90.00
_cell.angle_gamma   90.00
#
_symmetry.space_group_name_H-M   'P 1'
#
loop_
_entity.id
_entity.type
_entity.pdbx_description
1 polymer ?
#
loop_
_entity_poly.entity_id
_entity_poly.type
_entity_poly.pdbx_seq_one_letter_code
_entity_poly.pdbx_strand_id
1 'polypeptide(L)'
;WPVMGENADTGLCGQPVMRCKKPNVGAEYPITTIPTSDDFSSDKLGLQWQWQANNKEEWYSLTENKGSLRLYSEDLKTKEDKYLWNLPNLLTQLWQAPSMVATVKVSMPKGVGNNKAVLAVIGQKYGYVALSDEGIVEYCNGNFKTDNREWKVTDKCVGTTEAYLRLEVISCTNSKVASCRVSYSVDGSDFISLGEFECMQGKWVGAKFALACVGEKGGYADFSNFLVV
;
A
#
# COMPACT_ATOMS: atom_id res chain seq x y z
N TRP A 1 -4.42 14.78 -21.79
CA TRP A 1 -3.31 15.53 -22.41
C TRP A 1 -3.20 16.89 -21.74
N PRO A 2 -1.99 17.36 -21.44
CA PRO A 2 -1.80 18.71 -20.93
C PRO A 2 -2.20 19.73 -22.02
N VAL A 3 -2.88 20.79 -21.61
CA VAL A 3 -3.14 21.94 -22.48
C VAL A 3 -1.88 22.79 -22.51
N MET A 4 -1.39 23.09 -23.69
CA MET A 4 -0.20 23.90 -23.90
C MET A 4 -0.62 25.34 -24.18
N GLY A 5 0.05 26.30 -23.52
CA GLY A 5 -0.07 27.72 -23.84
C GLY A 5 0.63 28.05 -25.17
N GLU A 6 0.37 29.22 -25.69
CA GLU A 6 1.08 29.75 -26.85
C GLU A 6 2.31 30.54 -26.37
N ASN A 7 3.42 30.39 -27.05
CA ASN A 7 4.59 31.23 -26.84
C ASN A 7 4.40 32.52 -27.64
N ALA A 8 4.33 33.64 -26.93
CA ALA A 8 4.02 34.95 -27.50
C ALA A 8 5.07 35.43 -28.57
N ASP A 9 6.33 34.98 -28.44
CA ASP A 9 7.41 35.42 -29.33
C ASP A 9 7.47 34.60 -30.62
N THR A 10 7.07 33.34 -30.57
CA THR A 10 7.21 32.40 -31.69
C THR A 10 5.90 31.88 -32.27
N GLY A 11 4.78 32.10 -31.59
CA GLY A 11 3.47 31.50 -31.93
C GLY A 11 3.41 29.99 -31.84
N LEU A 12 4.44 29.35 -31.28
CA LEU A 12 4.52 27.90 -31.10
C LEU A 12 4.02 27.48 -29.71
N CYS A 13 3.87 26.18 -29.49
CA CYS A 13 3.51 25.65 -28.18
C CYS A 13 4.50 26.12 -27.11
N GLY A 14 3.97 26.77 -26.07
CA GLY A 14 4.71 27.19 -24.89
C GLY A 14 4.68 26.18 -23.75
N GLN A 15 4.68 26.65 -22.52
CA GLN A 15 4.61 25.82 -21.33
C GLN A 15 3.20 25.27 -21.09
N PRO A 16 3.06 24.13 -20.40
CA PRO A 16 1.76 23.63 -19.98
C PRO A 16 1.00 24.67 -19.16
N VAL A 17 -0.26 24.87 -19.47
CA VAL A 17 -1.12 25.75 -18.67
C VAL A 17 -1.67 25.01 -17.46
N MET A 18 -1.53 25.63 -16.29
CA MET A 18 -2.00 25.05 -15.02
C MET A 18 -3.51 25.19 -14.82
N ARG A 19 -4.15 26.08 -15.57
CA ARG A 19 -5.60 26.32 -15.52
C ARG A 19 -6.12 26.61 -16.92
N CYS A 20 -7.17 25.92 -17.32
CA CYS A 20 -7.86 26.16 -18.58
C CYS A 20 -9.38 26.04 -18.38
N LYS A 21 -10.14 26.59 -19.33
CA LYS A 21 -11.58 26.42 -19.34
C LYS A 21 -11.90 24.93 -19.55
N LYS A 22 -12.82 24.41 -18.74
CA LYS A 22 -13.35 23.03 -18.91
C LYS A 22 -13.91 22.87 -20.35
N PRO A 23 -13.52 21.82 -21.07
CA PRO A 23 -14.11 21.54 -22.37
C PRO A 23 -15.62 21.32 -22.25
N ASN A 24 -16.39 21.86 -23.20
CA ASN A 24 -17.80 21.55 -23.30
C ASN A 24 -17.95 20.15 -23.96
N VAL A 25 -18.38 19.18 -23.17
CA VAL A 25 -18.61 17.79 -23.63
C VAL A 25 -20.10 17.45 -23.75
N GLY A 26 -20.97 18.47 -23.73
CA GLY A 26 -22.42 18.29 -23.86
C GLY A 26 -23.14 17.81 -22.60
N ALA A 27 -22.41 17.59 -21.50
CA ALA A 27 -22.96 17.23 -20.20
C ALA A 27 -22.16 17.84 -19.07
N GLU A 28 -22.80 18.08 -17.93
CA GLU A 28 -22.12 18.46 -16.70
C GLU A 28 -21.81 17.23 -15.88
N TYR A 29 -20.54 17.10 -15.49
CA TYR A 29 -20.07 16.05 -14.59
C TYR A 29 -19.64 16.69 -13.28
N PRO A 30 -20.03 16.13 -12.12
CA PRO A 30 -19.56 16.61 -10.83
C PRO A 30 -18.06 16.47 -10.70
N ILE A 31 -17.45 17.38 -9.97
CA ILE A 31 -16.03 17.24 -9.56
C ILE A 31 -16.01 16.12 -8.51
N THR A 32 -15.25 15.07 -8.77
CA THR A 32 -15.08 13.94 -7.87
C THR A 32 -13.61 13.75 -7.55
N THR A 33 -13.34 13.22 -6.37
CA THR A 33 -12.01 12.73 -5.98
C THR A 33 -11.91 11.25 -6.33
N ILE A 34 -10.70 10.81 -6.64
CA ILE A 34 -10.42 9.38 -6.85
C ILE A 34 -10.55 8.68 -5.48
N PRO A 35 -11.30 7.57 -5.39
CA PRO A 35 -11.40 6.80 -4.15
C PRO A 35 -10.00 6.34 -3.68
N THR A 36 -9.74 6.46 -2.38
CA THR A 36 -8.51 5.97 -1.75
C THR A 36 -8.80 4.92 -0.69
N SER A 37 -9.83 5.18 0.12
CA SER A 37 -10.29 4.24 1.15
C SER A 37 -11.15 3.14 0.54
N ASP A 38 -11.19 1.98 1.21
CA ASP A 38 -12.03 0.84 0.82
C ASP A 38 -12.47 0.09 2.09
N ASP A 39 -13.76 -0.09 2.26
CA ASP A 39 -14.34 -0.88 3.35
C ASP A 39 -14.51 -2.36 2.97
N PHE A 40 -14.18 -2.70 1.70
CA PHE A 40 -14.31 -4.03 1.11
C PHE A 40 -15.73 -4.63 1.22
N SER A 41 -16.74 -3.77 1.23
CA SER A 41 -18.16 -4.19 1.23
C SER A 41 -18.66 -4.66 -0.13
N SER A 42 -17.98 -4.28 -1.21
CA SER A 42 -18.27 -4.70 -2.58
C SER A 42 -17.73 -6.11 -2.85
N ASP A 43 -18.34 -6.81 -3.80
CA ASP A 43 -17.85 -8.10 -4.34
C ASP A 43 -16.71 -7.95 -5.38
N LYS A 44 -16.30 -6.71 -5.65
CA LYS A 44 -15.23 -6.38 -6.61
C LYS A 44 -14.31 -5.33 -6.03
N LEU A 45 -13.02 -5.50 -6.30
CA LEU A 45 -12.02 -4.47 -5.99
C LEU A 45 -12.30 -3.19 -6.78
N GLY A 46 -12.16 -2.05 -6.11
CA GLY A 46 -12.25 -0.74 -6.74
C GLY A 46 -11.10 -0.48 -7.72
N LEU A 47 -11.27 0.48 -8.63
CA LEU A 47 -10.30 0.81 -9.67
C LEU A 47 -8.99 1.42 -9.12
N GLN A 48 -8.95 1.83 -7.86
CA GLN A 48 -7.75 2.30 -7.18
C GLN A 48 -6.73 1.19 -6.91
N TRP A 49 -7.16 -0.08 -6.91
CA TRP A 49 -6.33 -1.22 -6.62
C TRP A 49 -5.64 -1.76 -7.88
N GLN A 50 -4.38 -2.15 -7.73
CA GLN A 50 -3.55 -2.74 -8.76
C GLN A 50 -2.73 -3.89 -8.20
N TRP A 51 -2.69 -5.02 -8.90
CA TRP A 51 -1.79 -6.11 -8.56
C TRP A 51 -0.37 -5.82 -9.06
N GLN A 52 0.62 -6.35 -8.33
CA GLN A 52 2.02 -6.24 -8.72
C GLN A 52 2.31 -7.01 -10.02
N ALA A 53 1.63 -8.13 -10.24
CA ALA A 53 1.70 -8.94 -11.45
C ALA A 53 0.29 -9.18 -12.03
N ASN A 54 0.18 -9.99 -13.08
CA ASN A 54 -1.11 -10.40 -13.62
C ASN A 54 -1.88 -11.19 -12.55
N ASN A 55 -3.02 -10.67 -12.13
CA ASN A 55 -3.79 -11.23 -11.05
C ASN A 55 -4.33 -12.61 -11.36
N LYS A 56 -4.54 -13.39 -10.29
CA LYS A 56 -5.24 -14.67 -10.30
C LYS A 56 -6.39 -14.61 -9.32
N GLU A 57 -7.49 -15.29 -9.64
CA GLU A 57 -8.67 -15.34 -8.77
C GLU A 57 -8.37 -15.97 -7.42
N GLU A 58 -7.43 -16.94 -7.38
CA GLU A 58 -7.00 -17.64 -6.17
C GLU A 58 -6.19 -16.80 -5.17
N TRP A 59 -5.83 -15.55 -5.50
CA TRP A 59 -5.05 -14.70 -4.62
C TRP A 59 -5.87 -13.95 -3.58
N TYR A 60 -7.19 -13.85 -3.80
CA TYR A 60 -8.05 -13.08 -2.90
C TYR A 60 -9.50 -13.54 -2.91
N SER A 61 -10.24 -13.10 -1.90
CA SER A 61 -11.69 -13.20 -1.85
C SER A 61 -12.29 -11.97 -1.18
N LEU A 62 -13.42 -11.49 -1.71
CA LEU A 62 -14.26 -10.44 -1.11
C LEU A 62 -15.59 -11.01 -0.58
N THR A 63 -15.79 -12.33 -0.70
CA THR A 63 -17.06 -12.97 -0.37
C THR A 63 -16.96 -13.98 0.77
N GLU A 64 -15.78 -14.56 1.02
CA GLU A 64 -15.58 -15.53 2.09
C GLU A 64 -15.70 -14.92 3.49
N ASN A 65 -15.26 -13.66 3.66
CA ASN A 65 -15.47 -12.87 4.87
C ASN A 65 -16.01 -11.50 4.47
N LYS A 66 -17.34 -11.36 4.44
CA LYS A 66 -18.01 -10.12 3.99
C LYS A 66 -17.55 -8.91 4.78
N GLY A 67 -17.26 -7.81 4.07
CA GLY A 67 -16.70 -6.58 4.65
C GLY A 67 -15.20 -6.66 4.90
N SER A 68 -14.53 -7.66 4.31
CA SER A 68 -13.10 -7.81 4.37
C SER A 68 -12.55 -8.29 3.03
N LEU A 69 -11.36 -7.86 2.70
CA LEU A 69 -10.53 -8.43 1.65
C LEU A 69 -9.69 -9.55 2.26
N ARG A 70 -9.96 -10.80 1.89
CA ARG A 70 -9.09 -11.92 2.20
C ARG A 70 -7.97 -12.00 1.17
N LEU A 71 -6.72 -11.99 1.61
CA LEU A 71 -5.55 -12.26 0.78
C LEU A 71 -4.94 -13.59 1.19
N TYR A 72 -4.61 -14.41 0.19
CA TYR A 72 -3.94 -15.69 0.40
C TYR A 72 -2.45 -15.57 0.19
N SER A 73 -1.68 -16.33 0.97
CA SER A 73 -0.24 -16.46 0.76
C SER A 73 0.04 -17.41 -0.41
N GLU A 74 1.04 -17.02 -1.20
CA GLU A 74 1.53 -17.78 -2.34
C GLU A 74 2.80 -18.54 -2.00
N ASP A 75 3.02 -19.63 -2.73
CA ASP A 75 4.22 -20.45 -2.61
C ASP A 75 5.43 -19.67 -3.15
N LEU A 76 6.37 -19.36 -2.28
CA LEU A 76 7.60 -18.66 -2.64
C LEU A 76 8.59 -19.66 -3.22
N LYS A 77 8.78 -19.64 -4.53
CA LYS A 77 9.61 -20.58 -5.28
C LYS A 77 11.10 -20.40 -5.04
N THR A 78 11.51 -19.19 -4.69
CA THR A 78 12.92 -18.85 -4.46
C THR A 78 13.09 -18.04 -3.17
N LYS A 79 14.32 -18.01 -2.64
CA LYS A 79 14.64 -17.16 -1.48
C LYS A 79 14.45 -15.65 -1.75
N GLU A 80 14.47 -15.26 -3.01
CA GLU A 80 14.31 -13.87 -3.43
C GLU A 80 12.83 -13.45 -3.55
N ASP A 81 11.91 -14.41 -3.70
CA ASP A 81 10.48 -14.15 -3.81
C ASP A 81 9.87 -13.59 -2.50
N LYS A 82 10.57 -13.76 -1.39
CA LYS A 82 10.19 -13.18 -0.09
C LYS A 82 10.21 -11.64 -0.07
N TYR A 83 10.98 -11.03 -0.94
CA TYR A 83 11.03 -9.58 -1.02
C TYR A 83 9.78 -9.02 -1.69
N LEU A 84 9.21 -7.95 -1.13
CA LEU A 84 7.96 -7.38 -1.65
C LEU A 84 8.05 -6.98 -3.13
N TRP A 85 9.23 -6.65 -3.65
CA TRP A 85 9.41 -6.35 -5.07
C TRP A 85 9.10 -7.53 -6.00
N ASN A 86 9.30 -8.75 -5.52
CA ASN A 86 9.15 -9.98 -6.29
C ASN A 86 7.84 -10.71 -5.98
N LEU A 87 7.12 -10.29 -4.94
CA LEU A 87 5.87 -10.91 -4.53
C LEU A 87 4.76 -10.64 -5.55
N PRO A 88 4.26 -11.63 -6.31
CA PRO A 88 3.34 -11.40 -7.41
C PRO A 88 1.94 -11.00 -6.95
N ASN A 89 1.48 -11.53 -5.81
CA ASN A 89 0.16 -11.30 -5.20
C ASN A 89 0.14 -10.08 -4.25
N LEU A 90 1.03 -9.14 -4.45
CA LEU A 90 1.01 -7.85 -3.75
C LEU A 90 -0.07 -6.95 -4.36
N LEU A 91 -1.06 -6.57 -3.56
CA LEU A 91 -2.12 -5.64 -3.95
C LEU A 91 -1.70 -4.22 -3.61
N THR A 92 -1.67 -3.34 -4.60
CA THR A 92 -1.09 -1.99 -4.45
C THR A 92 -2.06 -0.88 -4.77
N GLN A 93 -1.83 0.29 -4.17
CA GLN A 93 -2.51 1.55 -4.48
C GLN A 93 -1.49 2.69 -4.61
N LEU A 94 -1.58 3.46 -5.69
CA LEU A 94 -0.73 4.63 -5.91
C LEU A 94 -1.03 5.75 -4.90
N TRP A 95 -0.01 6.45 -4.49
CA TRP A 95 -0.18 7.68 -3.70
C TRP A 95 -0.80 8.78 -4.54
N GLN A 96 -1.76 9.47 -3.96
CA GLN A 96 -2.51 10.55 -4.61
C GLN A 96 -2.25 11.93 -4.01
N ALA A 97 -1.53 11.98 -2.89
CA ALA A 97 -1.18 13.21 -2.19
C ALA A 97 0.25 13.15 -1.62
N PRO A 98 0.87 14.30 -1.36
CA PRO A 98 2.22 14.37 -0.78
C PRO A 98 2.29 13.82 0.65
N SER A 99 1.22 13.93 1.42
CA SER A 99 1.12 13.40 2.78
C SER A 99 -0.17 12.61 2.90
N MET A 100 -0.09 11.42 3.45
CA MET A 100 -1.21 10.49 3.56
C MET A 100 -1.01 9.57 4.76
N VAL A 101 -2.10 9.19 5.39
CA VAL A 101 -2.11 8.18 6.45
C VAL A 101 -2.96 7.00 5.99
N ALA A 102 -2.34 5.85 5.81
CA ALA A 102 -3.04 4.60 5.54
C ALA A 102 -3.17 3.77 6.81
N THR A 103 -4.38 3.36 7.15
CA THR A 103 -4.68 2.49 8.28
C THR A 103 -5.56 1.34 7.79
N VAL A 104 -5.28 0.13 8.25
CA VAL A 104 -6.09 -1.06 7.95
C VAL A 104 -6.23 -1.92 9.20
N LYS A 105 -7.41 -2.46 9.44
CA LYS A 105 -7.59 -3.53 10.42
C LYS A 105 -7.25 -4.86 9.76
N VAL A 106 -6.43 -5.66 10.42
CA VAL A 106 -6.06 -7.00 9.97
C VAL A 106 -6.48 -8.05 10.99
N SER A 107 -6.88 -9.21 10.51
CA SER A 107 -7.11 -10.40 11.33
C SER A 107 -6.68 -11.65 10.58
N MET A 108 -6.23 -12.66 11.33
CA MET A 108 -5.77 -13.91 10.74
C MET A 108 -5.93 -15.09 11.70
N PRO A 109 -6.03 -16.33 11.19
CA PRO A 109 -6.08 -17.51 12.02
C PRO A 109 -4.77 -17.69 12.79
N LYS A 110 -4.87 -18.16 14.02
CA LYS A 110 -3.71 -18.36 14.91
C LYS A 110 -2.93 -19.62 14.53
N GLY A 111 -1.60 -19.49 14.40
CA GLY A 111 -0.68 -20.61 14.28
C GLY A 111 -0.80 -21.40 12.98
N VAL A 112 -1.13 -20.76 11.88
CA VAL A 112 -1.31 -21.41 10.57
C VAL A 112 -0.23 -20.94 9.59
N GLY A 113 0.89 -21.68 9.49
CA GLY A 113 1.84 -21.57 8.38
C GLY A 113 2.76 -20.35 8.40
N ASN A 114 3.10 -19.82 9.58
CA ASN A 114 4.00 -18.64 9.71
C ASN A 114 3.59 -17.46 8.83
N ASN A 115 2.29 -17.21 8.74
CA ASN A 115 1.75 -16.18 7.87
C ASN A 115 1.79 -14.80 8.54
N LYS A 116 1.89 -13.76 7.70
CA LYS A 116 1.88 -12.36 8.11
C LYS A 116 0.94 -11.55 7.25
N ALA A 117 0.08 -10.76 7.90
CA ALA A 117 -0.69 -9.70 7.25
C ALA A 117 0.17 -8.45 7.17
N VAL A 118 0.40 -7.94 5.98
CA VAL A 118 1.37 -6.86 5.69
C VAL A 118 0.65 -5.62 5.19
N LEU A 119 0.98 -4.46 5.77
CA LEU A 119 0.75 -3.13 5.22
C LEU A 119 2.11 -2.50 4.93
N ALA A 120 2.37 -2.13 3.67
CA ALA A 120 3.65 -1.62 3.22
C ALA A 120 3.55 -0.30 2.45
N VAL A 121 4.65 0.44 2.44
CA VAL A 121 4.98 1.41 1.41
C VAL A 121 6.10 0.83 0.56
N ILE A 122 5.90 0.76 -0.76
CA ILE A 122 6.85 0.15 -1.68
C ILE A 122 7.27 1.13 -2.80
N GLY A 123 8.56 1.22 -3.01
CA GLY A 123 9.26 1.91 -4.08
C GLY A 123 10.62 1.24 -4.31
N GLN A 124 11.68 2.00 -4.56
CA GLN A 124 13.05 1.46 -4.59
C GLN A 124 13.53 1.02 -3.19
N LYS A 125 13.05 1.70 -2.15
CA LYS A 125 13.05 1.22 -0.78
C LYS A 125 11.62 0.84 -0.43
N TYR A 126 11.45 -0.04 0.53
CA TYR A 126 10.16 -0.26 1.17
C TYR A 126 10.30 -0.33 2.69
N GLY A 127 9.22 -0.11 3.37
CA GLY A 127 9.04 -0.44 4.76
C GLY A 127 7.64 -0.97 4.98
N TYR A 128 7.48 -1.89 5.90
CA TYR A 128 6.19 -2.45 6.22
C TYR A 128 6.01 -2.70 7.72
N VAL A 129 4.77 -2.65 8.13
CA VAL A 129 4.30 -3.22 9.39
C VAL A 129 3.51 -4.48 9.10
N ALA A 130 3.74 -5.52 9.87
CA ALA A 130 3.04 -6.80 9.71
C ALA A 130 2.60 -7.35 11.05
N LEU A 131 1.45 -8.06 11.05
CA LEU A 131 1.01 -8.89 12.15
C LEU A 131 1.18 -10.35 11.75
N SER A 132 1.84 -11.15 12.59
CA SER A 132 1.97 -12.59 12.38
C SER A 132 0.81 -13.36 13.00
N ASP A 133 0.61 -14.60 12.54
CA ASP A 133 -0.35 -15.57 13.08
C ASP A 133 -0.01 -16.05 14.51
N GLU A 134 1.17 -15.71 15.03
CA GLU A 134 1.57 -15.89 16.42
C GLU A 134 1.27 -14.68 17.32
N GLY A 135 0.71 -13.60 16.75
CA GLY A 135 0.42 -12.36 17.48
C GLY A 135 1.66 -11.51 17.74
N ILE A 136 2.56 -11.47 16.79
CA ILE A 136 3.74 -10.59 16.80
C ILE A 136 3.55 -9.52 15.74
N VAL A 137 3.63 -8.26 16.14
CA VAL A 137 3.72 -7.13 15.22
C VAL A 137 5.19 -6.87 14.95
N GLU A 138 5.59 -6.78 13.68
CA GLU A 138 6.95 -6.47 13.27
C GLU A 138 7.02 -5.29 12.31
N TYR A 139 8.16 -4.59 12.34
CA TYR A 139 8.52 -3.56 11.37
C TYR A 139 9.81 -3.97 10.67
N CYS A 140 9.75 -3.99 9.34
CA CYS A 140 10.87 -4.33 8.47
C CYS A 140 11.09 -3.27 7.42
N ASN A 141 12.35 -3.13 7.01
CA ASN A 141 12.78 -2.28 5.89
C ASN A 141 13.42 -3.12 4.79
N GLY A 142 13.28 -2.63 3.56
CA GLY A 142 13.94 -3.19 2.39
C GLY A 142 14.62 -2.11 1.55
N ASN A 143 15.79 -2.44 1.00
CA ASN A 143 16.52 -1.59 0.07
C ASN A 143 17.09 -2.44 -1.07
N PHE A 144 16.63 -2.18 -2.29
CA PHE A 144 17.04 -2.94 -3.47
C PHE A 144 18.54 -2.86 -3.77
N LYS A 145 19.22 -1.80 -3.30
CA LYS A 145 20.64 -1.52 -3.60
C LYS A 145 21.63 -2.15 -2.61
N THR A 146 21.15 -2.77 -1.54
CA THR A 146 22.02 -3.36 -0.51
C THR A 146 22.09 -4.88 -0.62
N ASP A 147 23.18 -5.50 -0.20
CA ASP A 147 23.36 -6.96 -0.22
C ASP A 147 22.36 -7.66 0.70
N ASN A 148 22.12 -7.12 1.88
CA ASN A 148 21.03 -7.52 2.76
C ASN A 148 19.79 -6.69 2.43
N ARG A 149 19.03 -7.14 1.44
CA ARG A 149 17.90 -6.38 0.84
C ARG A 149 16.77 -6.12 1.79
N GLU A 150 16.57 -6.95 2.82
CA GLU A 150 15.53 -6.78 3.83
C GLU A 150 16.04 -7.09 5.22
N TRP A 151 15.67 -6.30 6.21
CA TRP A 151 15.98 -6.51 7.61
C TRP A 151 14.83 -6.10 8.52
N LYS A 152 14.68 -6.87 9.61
CA LYS A 152 13.74 -6.53 10.69
C LYS A 152 14.37 -5.42 11.55
N VAL A 153 13.59 -4.36 11.79
CA VAL A 153 13.99 -3.23 12.64
C VAL A 153 13.62 -3.51 14.10
N THR A 154 12.37 -3.92 14.31
CA THR A 154 11.85 -4.25 15.64
C THR A 154 10.63 -5.16 15.54
N ASP A 155 10.29 -5.80 16.66
CA ASP A 155 9.04 -6.54 16.83
C ASP A 155 8.47 -6.36 18.24
N LYS A 156 7.17 -6.69 18.39
CA LYS A 156 6.43 -6.66 19.65
C LYS A 156 5.44 -7.82 19.68
N CYS A 157 5.48 -8.60 20.75
CA CYS A 157 4.42 -9.56 21.02
C CYS A 157 3.19 -8.81 21.53
N VAL A 158 2.07 -8.92 20.82
CA VAL A 158 0.79 -8.27 21.17
C VAL A 158 -0.24 -9.28 21.67
N GLY A 159 0.03 -10.58 21.51
CA GLY A 159 -0.78 -11.67 22.07
C GLY A 159 -2.14 -11.87 21.38
N THR A 160 -2.42 -11.14 20.30
CA THR A 160 -3.63 -11.22 19.50
C THR A 160 -3.28 -11.33 18.03
N THR A 161 -4.13 -12.00 17.24
CA THR A 161 -4.03 -12.06 15.78
C THR A 161 -4.96 -11.06 15.07
N GLU A 162 -5.42 -10.04 15.81
CA GLU A 162 -6.11 -8.88 15.29
C GLU A 162 -5.40 -7.60 15.71
N ALA A 163 -5.19 -6.68 14.79
CA ALA A 163 -4.60 -5.36 15.05
C ALA A 163 -4.95 -4.36 13.95
N TYR A 164 -4.68 -3.10 14.21
CA TYR A 164 -4.69 -2.02 13.24
C TYR A 164 -3.24 -1.68 12.88
N LEU A 165 -2.93 -1.73 11.59
CA LEU A 165 -1.63 -1.37 11.05
C LEU A 165 -1.75 0.02 10.42
N ARG A 166 -0.74 0.88 10.63
CA ARG A 166 -0.74 2.26 10.12
C ARG A 166 0.61 2.67 9.57
N LEU A 167 0.57 3.33 8.41
CA LEU A 167 1.69 4.02 7.78
C LEU A 167 1.31 5.47 7.54
N GLU A 168 2.10 6.39 8.09
CA GLU A 168 1.93 7.82 7.94
C GLU A 168 3.07 8.38 7.08
N VAL A 169 2.74 8.81 5.87
CA VAL A 169 3.69 9.34 4.89
C VAL A 169 3.67 10.85 4.95
N ILE A 170 4.84 11.43 5.10
CA ILE A 170 5.07 12.88 5.08
C ILE A 170 6.09 13.18 4.00
N SER A 171 5.67 13.87 2.95
CA SER A 171 6.57 14.31 1.90
C SER A 171 7.40 15.49 2.39
N CYS A 172 8.71 15.41 2.18
CA CYS A 172 9.59 16.56 2.38
C CYS A 172 9.46 17.49 1.17
N THR A 173 9.09 18.75 1.40
CA THR A 173 9.07 19.78 0.37
C THR A 173 10.44 19.88 -0.28
N ASN A 174 10.51 19.81 -1.61
CA ASN A 174 11.75 19.83 -2.41
C ASN A 174 12.65 18.58 -2.32
N SER A 175 12.17 17.45 -1.81
CA SER A 175 12.90 16.19 -1.77
C SER A 175 12.23 15.12 -2.63
N LYS A 176 13.04 14.22 -3.23
CA LYS A 176 12.57 12.98 -3.87
C LYS A 176 12.30 11.86 -2.85
N VAL A 177 12.47 12.17 -1.58
CA VAL A 177 12.36 11.24 -0.46
C VAL A 177 11.26 11.74 0.45
N ALA A 178 10.41 10.85 0.91
CA ALA A 178 9.42 11.11 1.94
C ALA A 178 9.78 10.31 3.20
N SER A 179 9.42 10.81 4.38
CA SER A 179 9.48 10.03 5.62
C SER A 179 8.17 9.26 5.79
N CYS A 180 8.26 8.04 6.28
CA CYS A 180 7.10 7.23 6.62
C CYS A 180 7.22 6.70 8.04
N ARG A 181 6.29 7.10 8.91
CA ARG A 181 6.18 6.58 10.27
C ARG A 181 5.37 5.29 10.25
N VAL A 182 5.86 4.31 11.01
CA VAL A 182 5.29 2.97 11.13
C VAL A 182 4.70 2.81 12.51
N SER A 183 3.45 2.40 12.61
CA SER A 183 2.78 2.19 13.90
C SER A 183 1.71 1.11 13.83
N TYR A 184 1.27 0.65 14.98
CA TYR A 184 0.17 -0.30 15.15
C TYR A 184 -0.68 0.07 16.36
N SER A 185 -1.90 -0.49 16.40
CA SER A 185 -2.79 -0.43 17.55
C SER A 185 -3.53 -1.75 17.69
N VAL A 186 -3.84 -2.16 18.93
CA VAL A 186 -4.68 -3.34 19.19
C VAL A 186 -6.17 -2.98 19.36
N ASP A 187 -6.47 -1.71 19.60
CA ASP A 187 -7.84 -1.21 19.84
C ASP A 187 -8.34 -0.24 18.76
N GLY A 188 -7.46 0.21 17.86
CA GLY A 188 -7.77 1.17 16.80
C GLY A 188 -7.71 2.63 17.23
N SER A 189 -7.43 2.92 18.49
CA SER A 189 -7.37 4.27 19.07
C SER A 189 -5.96 4.70 19.37
N ASP A 190 -5.26 3.92 20.20
CA ASP A 190 -3.91 4.24 20.67
C ASP A 190 -2.86 3.57 19.76
N PHE A 191 -2.20 4.38 18.94
CA PHE A 191 -1.18 3.89 18.03
C PHE A 191 0.22 3.98 18.61
N ILE A 192 0.90 2.83 18.67
CA ILE A 192 2.27 2.69 19.17
C ILE A 192 3.22 2.76 17.99
N SER A 193 4.14 3.73 18.01
CA SER A 193 5.18 3.87 16.97
C SER A 193 6.22 2.76 17.09
N LEU A 194 6.58 2.19 15.94
CA LEU A 194 7.67 1.22 15.79
C LEU A 194 8.93 1.84 15.18
N GLY A 195 8.84 3.05 14.65
CA GLY A 195 9.91 3.77 14.00
C GLY A 195 9.49 4.47 12.73
N GLU A 196 10.47 4.91 11.97
CA GLU A 196 10.24 5.54 10.66
C GLU A 196 11.34 5.16 9.66
N PHE A 197 11.07 5.32 8.38
CA PHE A 197 12.01 5.11 7.30
C PHE A 197 11.85 6.12 6.19
N GLU A 198 12.90 6.26 5.39
CA GLU A 198 12.82 7.00 4.14
C GLU A 198 12.22 6.14 3.05
N CYS A 199 11.09 6.56 2.50
CA CYS A 199 10.52 5.95 1.32
C CYS A 199 10.91 6.73 0.06
N MET A 200 11.12 6.00 -1.02
CA MET A 200 11.51 6.54 -2.31
C MET A 200 10.52 6.13 -3.38
N GLN A 201 10.41 6.94 -4.41
CA GLN A 201 9.67 6.56 -5.61
C GLN A 201 10.15 5.21 -6.17
N GLY A 202 9.30 4.52 -6.91
CA GLY A 202 9.67 3.39 -7.75
C GLY A 202 10.57 3.81 -8.92
N LYS A 203 11.02 2.84 -9.71
CA LYS A 203 11.93 3.12 -10.83
C LYS A 203 11.27 3.98 -11.92
N TRP A 204 10.00 3.68 -12.24
CA TRP A 204 9.25 4.32 -13.32
C TRP A 204 7.93 4.94 -12.86
N VAL A 205 7.53 4.64 -11.63
CA VAL A 205 6.26 5.06 -11.02
C VAL A 205 6.53 5.61 -9.63
N GLY A 206 5.55 6.28 -9.04
CA GLY A 206 5.61 6.73 -7.65
C GLY A 206 5.68 5.57 -6.65
N ALA A 207 5.80 5.89 -5.38
CA ALA A 207 5.62 4.92 -4.32
C ALA A 207 4.13 4.52 -4.21
N LYS A 208 3.89 3.35 -3.62
CA LYS A 208 2.56 2.76 -3.46
C LYS A 208 2.36 2.28 -2.04
N PHE A 209 1.13 2.35 -1.54
CA PHE A 209 0.71 1.48 -0.45
C PHE A 209 0.51 0.06 -0.98
N ALA A 210 0.72 -0.93 -0.13
CA ALA A 210 0.56 -2.32 -0.52
C ALA A 210 0.01 -3.17 0.63
N LEU A 211 -0.85 -4.13 0.27
CA LEU A 211 -1.39 -5.17 1.14
C LEU A 211 -0.94 -6.53 0.65
N ALA A 212 -0.58 -7.42 1.56
CA ALA A 212 -0.25 -8.80 1.24
C ALA A 212 -0.47 -9.74 2.44
N CYS A 213 -0.73 -11.00 2.15
CA CYS A 213 -0.47 -12.09 3.07
C CYS A 213 0.80 -12.81 2.62
N VAL A 214 1.78 -12.95 3.51
CA VAL A 214 3.08 -13.54 3.23
C VAL A 214 3.31 -14.70 4.18
N GLY A 215 3.67 -15.86 3.67
CA GLY A 215 3.94 -17.05 4.48
C GLY A 215 3.83 -18.32 3.67
N GLU A 216 3.43 -19.41 4.31
CA GLU A 216 3.23 -20.71 3.64
C GLU A 216 1.95 -20.69 2.80
N LYS A 217 1.99 -21.37 1.66
CA LYS A 217 0.84 -21.49 0.75
C LYS A 217 -0.38 -22.04 1.47
N GLY A 218 -1.53 -21.40 1.22
CA GLY A 218 -2.81 -21.75 1.84
C GLY A 218 -3.11 -21.02 3.13
N GLY A 219 -2.14 -20.24 3.66
CA GLY A 219 -2.42 -19.27 4.70
C GLY A 219 -3.17 -18.05 4.14
N TYR A 220 -3.84 -17.32 5.03
CA TYR A 220 -4.58 -16.13 4.64
C TYR A 220 -4.62 -15.09 5.76
N ALA A 221 -4.91 -13.86 5.36
CA ALA A 221 -5.23 -12.76 6.26
C ALA A 221 -6.42 -11.98 5.72
N ASP A 222 -7.26 -11.50 6.61
CA ASP A 222 -8.41 -10.64 6.31
C ASP A 222 -8.04 -9.18 6.62
N PHE A 223 -8.29 -8.31 5.64
CA PHE A 223 -8.07 -6.87 5.72
C PHE A 223 -9.43 -6.18 5.67
N SER A 224 -9.71 -5.30 6.62
CA SER A 224 -10.96 -4.55 6.66
C SER A 224 -10.71 -3.07 6.96
N ASN A 225 -11.63 -2.21 6.53
CA ASN A 225 -11.55 -0.77 6.79
C ASN A 225 -10.19 -0.16 6.40
N PHE A 226 -9.77 -0.35 5.15
CA PHE A 226 -8.61 0.36 4.62
C PHE A 226 -8.96 1.84 4.48
N LEU A 227 -8.46 2.64 5.38
CA LEU A 227 -8.71 4.08 5.44
C LEU A 227 -7.47 4.85 5.03
N VAL A 228 -7.63 5.76 4.07
CA VAL A 228 -6.59 6.71 3.67
C VAL A 228 -7.11 8.14 3.85
N VAL A 229 -6.38 8.93 4.63
CA VAL A 229 -6.66 10.34 4.92
C VAL A 229 -5.46 11.21 4.64
#